data_82deef92bb57898d888a483c26a8b1f5
#
_entry.id   82deef92bb57898d888a483c26a8b1f5
#
_cell.length_a   1.000
_cell.length_b   1.000
_cell.length_c   1.000
_cell.angle_alpha   90.00
_cell.angle_beta   90.00
_cell.angle_gamma   90.00
#
_symmetry.space_group_name_H-M   'P 1'
#
loop_
_entity.id
_entity.type
_entity.pdbx_description
1 polymer ?
#
loop_
_entity_poly.entity_id
_entity_poly.type
_entity_poly.pdbx_seq_one_letter_code
_entity_poly.pdbx_strand_id
1 'polypeptide(L)'
;LFGSSSQDDSRFDSDPGMVFVGNAELAQEERTWLGQPEQTLVRSQLYVDMYNTAINAETGTVVKHSLRGTELAIPVSLFANLSFKPTALDADTFAQQQLVLDKNVSKDLIEPALSLVDLCGAHRSRGLGEVIVSLKNA
;
A
#
# COMPACT_ATOMS: atom_id res chain seq x y z
N LEU A 1 -11.49 -10.13 -9.27
CA LEU A 1 -10.23 -9.38 -9.34
C LEU A 1 -9.41 -9.52 -8.05
N PHE A 2 -10.01 -9.32 -6.90
CA PHE A 2 -9.31 -9.27 -5.60
C PHE A 2 -9.23 -10.60 -4.87
N GLY A 3 -9.73 -11.67 -5.47
CA GLY A 3 -9.83 -12.98 -4.84
C GLY A 3 -11.08 -13.13 -3.98
N SER A 4 -11.28 -14.33 -3.49
CA SER A 4 -12.34 -14.65 -2.52
C SER A 4 -11.72 -15.29 -1.28
N SER A 5 -12.30 -15.03 -0.10
CA SER A 5 -12.02 -15.82 1.09
C SER A 5 -13.22 -16.71 1.38
N SER A 6 -13.02 -18.02 1.53
CA SER A 6 -14.07 -18.86 2.07
C SER A 6 -14.30 -18.50 3.55
N GLN A 7 -15.55 -18.24 3.92
CA GLN A 7 -15.94 -18.07 5.32
C GLN A 7 -16.12 -19.42 6.04
N ASP A 8 -16.09 -20.52 5.31
CA ASP A 8 -16.12 -21.86 5.85
C ASP A 8 -14.72 -22.38 6.16
N ASP A 9 -14.61 -23.27 7.15
CA ASP A 9 -13.39 -23.83 7.77
C ASP A 9 -12.39 -24.53 6.78
N SER A 10 -12.68 -24.59 5.50
CA SER A 10 -11.76 -25.11 4.49
C SER A 10 -10.82 -23.99 4.01
N ARG A 11 -9.69 -23.86 4.67
CA ARG A 11 -8.57 -22.94 4.28
C ARG A 11 -8.02 -23.15 2.86
N PHE A 12 -8.62 -24.03 2.09
CA PHE A 12 -8.14 -24.45 0.77
C PHE A 12 -9.02 -23.95 -0.39
N ASP A 13 -10.19 -23.34 -0.13
CA ASP A 13 -11.14 -22.90 -1.15
C ASP A 13 -11.10 -21.38 -1.40
N SER A 14 -9.98 -20.73 -1.14
CA SER A 14 -9.81 -19.31 -1.48
C SER A 14 -9.20 -19.15 -2.86
N ASP A 15 -9.90 -18.47 -3.75
CA ASP A 15 -9.34 -18.09 -5.05
C ASP A 15 -8.39 -16.90 -4.91
N PRO A 16 -7.15 -17.01 -5.39
CA PRO A 16 -6.21 -15.90 -5.36
C PRO A 16 -6.68 -14.77 -6.28
N GLY A 17 -6.41 -13.54 -5.88
CA GLY A 17 -6.71 -12.36 -6.70
C GLY A 17 -5.85 -12.29 -7.96
N MET A 18 -6.38 -11.65 -9.00
CA MET A 18 -5.69 -11.43 -10.28
C MET A 18 -4.88 -10.13 -10.32
N VAL A 19 -4.98 -9.30 -9.29
CA VAL A 19 -4.32 -8.00 -9.21
C VAL A 19 -3.00 -8.14 -8.50
N PHE A 20 -1.92 -7.73 -9.15
CA PHE A 20 -0.57 -7.72 -8.59
C PHE A 20 -0.05 -6.29 -8.53
N VAL A 21 0.31 -5.86 -7.34
CA VAL A 21 0.92 -4.55 -7.11
C VAL A 21 2.40 -4.75 -6.85
N GLY A 22 3.22 -4.11 -7.65
CA GLY A 22 4.67 -4.09 -7.46
C GLY A 22 5.10 -3.19 -6.29
N ASN A 23 6.40 -3.13 -6.06
CA ASN A 23 6.95 -2.21 -5.08
C ASN A 23 6.69 -0.76 -5.51
N ALA A 24 6.30 0.07 -4.55
CA ALA A 24 6.18 1.50 -4.75
C ALA A 24 7.56 2.15 -4.59
N GLU A 25 7.99 2.88 -5.61
CA GLU A 25 9.31 3.47 -5.69
C GLU A 25 9.21 4.95 -6.12
N LEU A 26 10.19 5.76 -5.73
CA LEU A 26 10.36 7.11 -6.26
C LEU A 26 10.60 7.06 -7.77
N ALA A 27 10.33 8.15 -8.47
CA ALA A 27 10.68 8.27 -9.88
C ALA A 27 12.17 7.96 -10.12
N GLN A 28 12.48 7.37 -11.29
CA GLN A 28 13.85 6.95 -11.61
C GLN A 28 14.88 8.09 -11.50
N GLU A 29 14.49 9.28 -11.91
CA GLU A 29 15.34 10.48 -11.83
C GLU A 29 15.63 10.87 -10.37
N GLU A 30 14.61 10.88 -9.53
CA GLU A 30 14.74 11.16 -8.10
C GLU A 30 15.60 10.12 -7.39
N ARG A 31 15.41 8.84 -7.71
CA ARG A 31 16.24 7.75 -7.17
C ARG A 31 17.69 7.90 -7.56
N THR A 32 17.95 8.21 -8.83
CA THR A 32 19.32 8.40 -9.34
C THR A 32 19.97 9.58 -8.66
N TRP A 33 19.25 10.68 -8.51
CA TRP A 33 19.76 11.88 -7.83
C TRP A 33 20.02 11.62 -6.33
N LEU A 34 19.06 11.05 -5.63
CA LEU A 34 19.20 10.71 -4.20
C LEU A 34 20.31 9.66 -3.96
N GLY A 35 20.60 8.81 -4.94
CA GLY A 35 21.66 7.81 -4.85
C GLY A 35 23.08 8.38 -4.84
N GLN A 36 23.27 9.66 -5.19
CA GLN A 36 24.58 10.30 -5.20
C GLN A 36 25.12 10.49 -3.77
N PRO A 37 26.42 10.34 -3.54
CA PRO A 37 27.03 10.46 -2.22
C PRO A 37 26.75 11.80 -1.54
N GLU A 38 26.69 12.88 -2.32
CA GLU A 38 26.46 14.26 -1.84
C GLU A 38 25.04 14.44 -1.25
N GLN A 39 24.11 13.57 -1.59
CA GLN A 39 22.71 13.66 -1.16
C GLN A 39 22.42 12.95 0.17
N THR A 40 23.45 12.58 0.92
CA THR A 40 23.26 11.86 2.21
C THR A 40 22.41 12.64 3.20
N LEU A 41 22.59 13.95 3.29
CA LEU A 41 21.77 14.81 4.16
C LEU A 41 20.33 14.88 3.70
N VAL A 42 20.09 14.97 2.38
CA VAL A 42 18.74 15.00 1.83
C VAL A 42 18.01 13.68 2.10
N ARG A 43 18.71 12.53 1.93
CA ARG A 43 18.12 11.22 2.27
C ARG A 43 17.67 11.12 3.72
N SER A 44 18.45 11.66 4.66
CA SER A 44 18.07 11.67 6.08
C SER A 44 16.85 12.54 6.38
N GLN A 45 16.55 13.51 5.52
CA GLN A 45 15.39 14.40 5.67
C GLN A 45 14.10 13.83 5.04
N LEU A 46 14.18 12.67 4.38
CA LEU A 46 12.98 11.96 3.89
C LEU A 46 12.16 11.33 5.02
N TYR A 47 12.70 11.32 6.22
CA TYR A 47 12.07 10.74 7.40
C TYR A 47 12.08 11.72 8.55
N VAL A 48 11.03 11.67 9.37
CA VAL A 48 10.86 12.49 10.57
C VAL A 48 10.49 11.56 11.73
N ASP A 49 11.19 11.71 12.84
CA ASP A 49 10.87 10.96 14.05
C ASP A 49 9.71 11.60 14.81
N MET A 50 8.67 10.84 15.06
CA MET A 50 7.55 11.20 15.91
C MET A 50 7.61 10.40 17.21
N TYR A 51 7.56 11.09 18.34
CA TYR A 51 7.59 10.46 19.66
C TYR A 51 6.22 10.56 20.33
N ASN A 52 5.75 9.45 20.87
CA ASN A 52 4.50 9.36 21.63
C ASN A 52 4.74 8.72 22.99
N THR A 53 3.96 9.13 23.97
CA THR A 53 3.96 8.55 25.32
C THR A 53 2.55 8.09 25.67
N ALA A 54 2.45 7.09 26.55
CA ALA A 54 1.17 6.73 27.16
C ALA A 54 0.88 7.65 28.35
N ILE A 55 -0.37 8.07 28.45
CA ILE A 55 -0.88 8.83 29.59
C ILE A 55 -1.67 7.90 30.50
N ASN A 56 -1.40 7.93 31.81
CA ASN A 56 -2.21 7.24 32.80
C ASN A 56 -3.57 7.95 32.90
N ALA A 57 -4.66 7.20 32.65
CA ALA A 57 -6.00 7.76 32.64
C ALA A 57 -6.48 8.28 33.99
N GLU A 58 -5.96 7.72 35.11
CA GLU A 58 -6.38 8.10 36.48
C GLU A 58 -5.65 9.34 36.97
N THR A 59 -4.35 9.44 36.66
CA THR A 59 -3.49 10.51 37.19
C THR A 59 -3.22 11.64 36.19
N GLY A 60 -3.53 11.44 34.90
CA GLY A 60 -3.22 12.37 33.84
C GLY A 60 -1.71 12.54 33.54
N THR A 61 -0.86 11.72 34.17
CA THR A 61 0.59 11.82 34.04
C THR A 61 1.14 10.82 33.03
N VAL A 62 2.35 11.09 32.51
CA VAL A 62 3.06 10.18 31.59
C VAL A 62 3.42 8.88 32.31
N VAL A 63 3.11 7.76 31.70
CA VAL A 63 3.51 6.45 32.19
C VAL A 63 5.04 6.30 32.00
N LYS A 64 5.73 5.88 33.07
CA LYS A 64 7.17 5.63 33.03
C LYS A 64 7.52 4.61 31.93
N HIS A 65 8.58 4.85 31.19
CA HIS A 65 9.08 3.97 30.11
C HIS A 65 8.08 3.75 28.95
N SER A 66 7.18 4.69 28.72
CA SER A 66 6.17 4.60 27.63
C SER A 66 6.55 5.38 26.37
N LEU A 67 7.71 6.03 26.33
CA LEU A 67 8.17 6.73 25.12
C LEU A 67 8.39 5.72 23.98
N ARG A 68 7.72 5.98 22.84
CA ARG A 68 7.85 5.20 21.63
C ARG A 68 8.14 6.13 20.48
N GLY A 69 9.22 5.86 19.74
CA GLY A 69 9.56 6.53 18.49
C GLY A 69 8.90 5.81 17.32
N THR A 70 8.43 6.57 16.36
CA THR A 70 7.96 6.08 15.06
C THR A 70 8.59 6.97 14.00
N GLU A 71 9.32 6.35 13.08
CA GLU A 71 9.86 7.05 11.92
C GLU A 71 8.76 7.19 10.86
N LEU A 72 8.54 8.40 10.39
CA LEU A 72 7.53 8.75 9.40
C LEU A 72 8.21 9.22 8.13
N ALA A 73 7.79 8.70 6.98
CA ALA A 73 8.19 9.27 5.70
C ALA A 73 7.50 10.62 5.48
N ILE A 74 8.22 11.60 4.94
CA ILE A 74 7.61 12.84 4.47
C ILE A 74 6.71 12.57 3.25
N PRO A 75 5.78 13.48 2.91
CA PRO A 75 4.98 13.34 1.70
C PRO A 75 5.87 13.27 0.45
N VAL A 76 5.77 12.17 -0.29
CA VAL A 76 6.50 11.92 -1.55
C VAL A 76 5.57 11.26 -2.56
N SER A 77 5.89 11.41 -3.85
CA SER A 77 5.22 10.67 -4.91
C SER A 77 5.90 9.33 -5.13
N LEU A 78 5.13 8.25 -5.04
CA LEU A 78 5.62 6.90 -5.31
C LEU A 78 4.89 6.30 -6.49
N PHE A 79 5.58 5.49 -7.27
CA PHE A 79 5.06 4.81 -8.45
C PHE A 79 5.16 3.30 -8.25
N ALA A 80 4.06 2.60 -8.44
CA ALA A 80 4.01 1.14 -8.42
C ALA A 80 3.43 0.61 -9.71
N ASN A 81 3.99 -0.48 -10.21
CA ASN A 81 3.42 -1.18 -11.34
C ASN A 81 2.21 -2.00 -10.88
N LEU A 82 1.11 -1.84 -11.60
CA LEU A 82 -0.07 -2.65 -11.44
C LEU A 82 -0.16 -3.62 -12.61
N SER A 83 -0.23 -4.91 -12.33
CA SER A 83 -0.38 -5.93 -13.35
C SER A 83 -1.53 -6.87 -13.03
N PHE A 84 -2.10 -7.43 -14.09
CA PHE A 84 -3.23 -8.34 -14.00
C PHE A 84 -2.88 -9.63 -14.71
N LYS A 85 -3.15 -10.76 -14.07
CA LYS A 85 -2.99 -12.07 -14.69
C LYS A 85 -3.91 -13.08 -14.05
N PRO A 86 -4.40 -14.08 -14.82
CA PRO A 86 -5.17 -15.17 -14.27
C PRO A 86 -4.33 -15.95 -13.25
N THR A 87 -4.95 -16.41 -12.20
CA THR A 87 -4.32 -17.15 -11.10
C THR A 87 -4.99 -18.46 -10.76
N ALA A 88 -6.21 -18.70 -11.31
CA ALA A 88 -6.94 -19.94 -11.06
C ALA A 88 -6.18 -21.17 -11.58
N LEU A 89 -6.24 -22.25 -10.81
CA LEU A 89 -5.60 -23.52 -11.14
C LEU A 89 -6.51 -24.42 -12.00
N ASP A 90 -7.83 -24.25 -11.89
CA ASP A 90 -8.79 -24.98 -12.73
C ASP A 90 -9.01 -24.26 -14.07
N ALA A 91 -9.24 -25.05 -15.12
CA ALA A 91 -9.33 -24.55 -16.48
C ALA A 91 -10.55 -23.63 -16.72
N ASP A 92 -11.66 -23.90 -16.06
CA ASP A 92 -12.91 -23.16 -16.28
C ASP A 92 -12.82 -21.77 -15.64
N THR A 93 -12.37 -21.68 -14.40
CA THR A 93 -12.15 -20.40 -13.70
C THR A 93 -11.03 -19.61 -14.36
N PHE A 94 -9.96 -20.26 -14.83
CA PHE A 94 -8.89 -19.61 -15.58
C PHE A 94 -9.42 -18.94 -16.85
N ALA A 95 -10.24 -19.66 -17.64
CA ALA A 95 -10.83 -19.12 -18.84
C ALA A 95 -11.77 -17.92 -18.55
N GLN A 96 -12.53 -17.97 -17.47
CA GLN A 96 -13.37 -16.85 -17.03
C GLN A 96 -12.53 -15.64 -16.61
N GLN A 97 -11.44 -15.85 -15.86
CA GLN A 97 -10.52 -14.81 -15.48
C GLN A 97 -9.88 -14.14 -16.71
N GLN A 98 -9.49 -14.92 -17.71
CA GLN A 98 -8.95 -14.42 -18.97
C GLN A 98 -9.95 -13.51 -19.69
N LEU A 99 -11.21 -13.93 -19.80
CA LEU A 99 -12.27 -13.13 -20.42
C LEU A 99 -12.50 -11.79 -19.71
N VAL A 100 -12.35 -11.74 -18.40
CA VAL A 100 -12.47 -10.49 -17.62
C VAL A 100 -11.32 -9.53 -17.96
N LEU A 101 -10.11 -10.05 -18.13
CA LEU A 101 -8.94 -9.24 -18.48
C LEU A 101 -9.04 -8.72 -19.92
N ASP A 102 -9.47 -9.54 -20.87
CA ASP A 102 -9.60 -9.19 -22.28
C ASP A 102 -10.63 -8.08 -22.53
N LYS A 103 -11.64 -7.96 -21.67
CA LYS A 103 -12.69 -6.93 -21.75
C LYS A 103 -12.31 -5.57 -21.16
N ASN A 104 -11.07 -5.38 -20.71
CA ASN A 104 -10.62 -4.18 -19.98
C ASN A 104 -11.46 -3.85 -18.72
N VAL A 105 -12.27 -4.78 -18.23
CA VAL A 105 -13.10 -4.61 -17.02
C VAL A 105 -12.23 -4.26 -15.81
N SER A 106 -10.99 -4.73 -15.81
CA SER A 106 -10.01 -4.40 -14.79
C SER A 106 -9.78 -2.89 -14.64
N LYS A 107 -9.67 -2.15 -15.76
CA LYS A 107 -9.44 -0.70 -15.73
C LYS A 107 -10.68 0.03 -15.21
N ASP A 108 -11.85 -0.32 -15.72
CA ASP A 108 -13.12 0.31 -15.34
C ASP A 108 -13.48 0.12 -13.86
N LEU A 109 -12.99 -0.97 -13.25
CA LEU A 109 -13.20 -1.25 -11.83
C LEU A 109 -12.07 -0.70 -10.93
N ILE A 110 -10.83 -0.72 -11.42
CA ILE A 110 -9.68 -0.33 -10.61
C ILE A 110 -9.62 1.18 -10.39
N GLU A 111 -9.86 1.98 -11.43
CA GLU A 111 -9.75 3.42 -11.31
C GLU A 111 -10.73 4.01 -10.26
N PRO A 112 -12.03 3.63 -10.24
CA PRO A 112 -12.91 4.02 -9.16
C PRO A 112 -12.50 3.45 -7.79
N ALA A 113 -11.99 2.21 -7.74
CA ALA A 113 -11.56 1.60 -6.49
C ALA A 113 -10.33 2.30 -5.89
N LEU A 114 -9.38 2.73 -6.72
CA LEU A 114 -8.20 3.48 -6.26
C LEU A 114 -8.59 4.84 -5.67
N SER A 115 -9.62 5.50 -6.18
CA SER A 115 -10.11 6.77 -5.65
C SER A 115 -10.71 6.68 -4.25
N LEU A 116 -11.02 5.47 -3.78
CA LEU A 116 -11.50 5.20 -2.42
C LEU A 116 -10.37 4.93 -1.42
N VAL A 117 -9.13 4.83 -1.90
CA VAL A 117 -7.96 4.62 -1.05
C VAL A 117 -7.41 5.97 -0.61
N ASP A 118 -7.81 6.40 0.56
CA ASP A 118 -7.41 7.67 1.18
C ASP A 118 -6.31 7.51 2.24
N LEU A 119 -6.10 6.30 2.74
CA LEU A 119 -5.15 6.00 3.81
C LEU A 119 -4.34 4.73 3.51
N CYS A 120 -3.03 4.81 3.66
CA CYS A 120 -2.11 3.67 3.48
C CYS A 120 -1.11 3.60 4.63
N GLY A 121 -0.66 2.38 4.98
CA GLY A 121 0.37 2.17 5.99
C GLY A 121 -0.16 1.95 7.41
N ALA A 122 0.74 2.02 8.38
CA ALA A 122 0.44 1.85 9.79
C ALA A 122 -0.15 3.12 10.42
N HIS A 123 -0.85 2.95 11.53
CA HIS A 123 -1.42 4.07 12.32
C HIS A 123 -2.44 4.97 11.58
N ARG A 124 -3.13 4.46 10.57
CA ARG A 124 -4.17 5.17 9.79
C ARG A 124 -5.24 5.81 10.66
N SER A 125 -5.68 5.15 11.73
CA SER A 125 -6.64 5.69 12.71
C SER A 125 -6.12 6.84 13.57
N ARG A 126 -4.85 7.22 13.41
CA ARG A 126 -4.18 8.29 14.16
C ARG A 126 -3.77 9.47 13.27
N GLY A 127 -4.40 9.60 12.10
CA GLY A 127 -4.13 10.70 11.17
C GLY A 127 -2.82 10.58 10.40
N LEU A 128 -2.28 9.36 10.27
CA LEU A 128 -1.10 9.11 9.46
C LEU A 128 -1.46 8.35 8.19
N GLY A 129 -0.60 8.47 7.18
CA GLY A 129 -0.71 7.71 5.95
C GLY A 129 -1.78 8.20 4.98
N GLU A 130 -2.16 9.47 5.05
CA GLU A 130 -3.02 10.09 4.03
C GLU A 130 -2.35 9.99 2.65
N VAL A 131 -3.08 9.51 1.66
CA VAL A 131 -2.58 9.31 0.31
C VAL A 131 -3.61 9.75 -0.73
N ILE A 132 -3.12 10.15 -1.88
CA ILE A 132 -3.92 10.33 -3.09
C ILE A 132 -3.41 9.31 -4.09
N VAL A 133 -4.27 8.38 -4.47
CA VAL A 133 -3.92 7.30 -5.40
C VAL A 133 -4.61 7.55 -6.74
N SER A 134 -3.86 7.47 -7.82
CA SER A 134 -4.38 7.63 -9.18
C SER A 134 -3.72 6.65 -10.14
N LEU A 135 -4.45 6.24 -11.16
CA LEU A 135 -3.93 5.42 -12.24
C LEU A 135 -3.26 6.34 -13.28
N LYS A 136 -1.98 6.07 -13.58
CA LYS A 136 -1.27 6.73 -14.67
C LYS A 136 -1.15 5.74 -15.82
N ASN A 137 -1.67 6.10 -16.99
CA ASN A 137 -1.47 5.31 -18.19
C ASN A 137 0.02 5.42 -18.60
N ALA A 138 0.61 4.27 -18.87
CA ALA A 138 1.96 4.18 -19.44
C ALA A 138 1.93 4.56 -20.93
#